data_ccfe9c50b93402321a354525be759e51
#
_entry.id   ccfe9c50b93402321a354525be759e51
#
_cell.length_a   1.000
_cell.length_b   1.000
_cell.length_c   1.000
_cell.angle_alpha   90.00
_cell.angle_beta   90.00
_cell.angle_gamma   90.00
#
_symmetry.space_group_name_H-M   'P 1'
#
loop_
_entity.id
_entity.type
_entity.pdbx_description
1 polymer ?
#
loop_
_entity_poly.entity_id
_entity_poly.type
_entity_poly.pdbx_seq_one_letter_code
_entity_poly.pdbx_strand_id
1 'polypeptide(L)'
;SSCIFQKNKFINKIYGNSLVEKHKIISKNYTEDKDFYSINASHNGYEKKFGYIHTRSIKISKKEDKIFGQDELKKTKNYSNSLIYFIRFHIYPDTKIVKTKAGNSILISLSNGEGWLLRNKTKDFEIEKSIFLGNKNKIINNESVIISGNISEEIISIKWEIERVS
;
A
#
# COMPACT_ATOMS: atom_id res chain seq x y z
N SER A 1 2.10 -3.14 -0.23
CA SER A 1 1.53 -3.69 1.02
C SER A 1 1.04 -2.58 1.94
N SER A 2 0.08 -2.89 2.79
CA SER A 2 -0.39 -1.99 3.85
C SER A 2 -0.17 -2.63 5.20
N CYS A 3 0.11 -1.82 6.21
CA CYS A 3 0.29 -2.31 7.57
C CYS A 3 -0.12 -1.24 8.59
N ILE A 4 -0.47 -1.70 9.79
CA ILE A 4 -0.78 -0.86 10.94
C ILE A 4 0.28 -1.12 12.00
N PHE A 5 0.79 -0.04 12.60
CA PHE A 5 1.75 -0.09 13.68
C PHE A 5 1.27 0.66 14.92
N GLN A 6 1.63 0.13 16.07
CA GLN A 6 1.52 0.84 17.33
C GLN A 6 2.77 1.70 17.53
N LYS A 7 2.62 2.94 17.98
CA LYS A 7 3.74 3.87 18.22
C LYS A 7 4.76 3.44 19.31
N ASN A 8 4.56 2.31 19.98
CA ASN A 8 5.40 1.89 21.10
C ASN A 8 6.60 1.06 20.64
N LYS A 9 7.77 1.71 20.48
CA LYS A 9 9.02 1.11 19.99
C LYS A 9 9.62 -0.01 20.86
N PHE A 10 9.24 -0.10 22.13
CA PHE A 10 9.90 -1.00 23.10
C PHE A 10 9.53 -2.48 22.89
N ILE A 11 8.26 -2.77 22.65
CA ILE A 11 7.77 -4.14 22.48
C ILE A 11 8.29 -4.79 21.19
N ASN A 12 8.40 -4.01 20.10
CA ASN A 12 8.90 -4.50 18.82
C ASN A 12 10.39 -4.89 18.85
N LYS A 13 11.17 -4.32 19.77
CA LYS A 13 12.59 -4.63 19.94
C LYS A 13 12.82 -6.00 20.62
N ILE A 14 11.87 -6.44 21.47
CA ILE A 14 11.99 -7.70 22.24
C ILE A 14 11.45 -8.90 21.49
N TYR A 15 10.31 -8.74 20.77
CA TYR A 15 9.60 -9.87 20.14
C TYR A 15 9.79 -9.98 18.63
N GLY A 16 10.49 -9.05 18.00
CA GLY A 16 10.66 -9.02 16.54
C GLY A 16 9.34 -8.81 15.78
N ASN A 17 9.39 -8.79 14.48
CA ASN A 17 8.23 -8.63 13.59
C ASN A 17 7.73 -9.99 13.05
N SER A 18 7.60 -11.02 13.89
CA SER A 18 7.06 -12.29 13.43
C SER A 18 5.54 -12.21 13.24
N LEU A 19 5.06 -12.70 12.10
CA LEU A 19 3.64 -12.92 11.83
C LEU A 19 3.17 -14.14 12.63
N VAL A 20 2.84 -13.94 13.90
CA VAL A 20 2.46 -15.01 14.82
C VAL A 20 1.05 -15.55 14.53
N GLU A 21 0.19 -14.81 13.86
CA GLU A 21 -1.19 -15.20 13.59
C GLU A 21 -1.50 -15.24 12.10
N LYS A 22 -2.13 -16.34 11.66
CA LYS A 22 -2.67 -16.46 10.32
C LYS A 22 -3.86 -15.50 10.16
N HIS A 23 -3.72 -14.50 9.31
CA HIS A 23 -4.85 -13.69 8.88
C HIS A 23 -5.76 -14.50 7.96
N LYS A 24 -7.06 -14.21 7.99
CA LYS A 24 -8.06 -14.80 7.09
C LYS A 24 -8.48 -13.77 6.05
N ILE A 25 -8.63 -14.22 4.82
CA ILE A 25 -9.34 -13.47 3.80
C ILE A 25 -10.83 -13.56 4.15
N ILE A 26 -11.46 -12.39 4.36
CA ILE A 26 -12.89 -12.29 4.71
C ILE A 26 -13.74 -12.30 3.45
N SER A 27 -13.32 -11.54 2.45
CA SER A 27 -13.98 -11.46 1.16
C SER A 27 -12.97 -11.36 0.04
N LYS A 28 -13.32 -11.93 -1.10
CA LYS A 28 -12.57 -11.83 -2.35
C LYS A 28 -13.59 -11.81 -3.47
N ASN A 29 -13.62 -10.73 -4.24
CA ASN A 29 -14.49 -10.59 -5.38
C ASN A 29 -13.71 -10.11 -6.60
N TYR A 30 -13.99 -10.69 -7.74
CA TYR A 30 -13.51 -10.29 -9.04
C TYR A 30 -14.71 -10.00 -9.93
N THR A 31 -14.69 -8.86 -10.59
CA THR A 31 -15.69 -8.50 -11.59
C THR A 31 -15.00 -7.94 -12.83
N GLU A 32 -15.63 -8.17 -13.94
CA GLU A 32 -15.22 -7.66 -15.23
C GLU A 32 -16.43 -7.04 -15.92
N ASP A 33 -16.29 -5.81 -16.35
CA ASP A 33 -17.28 -5.11 -17.17
C ASP A 33 -16.67 -4.64 -18.50
N LYS A 34 -17.38 -3.81 -19.23
CA LYS A 34 -16.94 -3.29 -20.54
C LYS A 34 -15.67 -2.45 -20.45
N ASP A 35 -15.46 -1.76 -19.33
CA ASP A 35 -14.43 -0.74 -19.18
C ASP A 35 -13.31 -1.13 -18.22
N PHE A 36 -13.57 -2.05 -17.27
CA PHE A 36 -12.64 -2.37 -16.19
C PHE A 36 -12.57 -3.86 -15.86
N TYR A 37 -11.37 -4.26 -15.44
CA TYR A 37 -11.17 -5.41 -14.56
C TYR A 37 -11.14 -4.90 -13.13
N SER A 38 -11.90 -5.50 -12.21
CA SER A 38 -12.00 -5.03 -10.83
C SER A 38 -11.77 -6.18 -9.85
N ILE A 39 -10.92 -5.94 -8.85
CA ILE A 39 -10.64 -6.88 -7.75
C ILE A 39 -10.90 -6.14 -6.44
N ASN A 40 -11.62 -6.79 -5.55
CA ASN A 40 -11.83 -6.33 -4.18
C ASN A 40 -11.53 -7.47 -3.23
N ALA A 41 -10.68 -7.23 -2.22
CA ALA A 41 -10.34 -8.23 -1.22
C ALA A 41 -10.19 -7.61 0.16
N SER A 42 -10.70 -8.31 1.18
CA SER A 42 -10.62 -7.90 2.58
C SER A 42 -9.96 -8.97 3.42
N HIS A 43 -9.21 -8.56 4.46
CA HIS A 43 -8.63 -9.46 5.43
C HIS A 43 -8.72 -8.91 6.86
N ASN A 44 -8.70 -9.81 7.84
CA ASN A 44 -8.76 -9.47 9.26
C ASN A 44 -7.41 -9.43 9.98
N GLY A 45 -6.31 -9.34 9.25
CA GLY A 45 -4.95 -9.37 9.82
C GLY A 45 -4.66 -8.29 10.86
N TYR A 46 -5.45 -7.21 10.89
CA TYR A 46 -5.32 -6.12 11.85
C TYR A 46 -6.42 -6.11 12.91
N GLU A 47 -7.45 -6.94 12.77
CA GLU A 47 -8.65 -6.89 13.60
C GLU A 47 -8.36 -7.23 15.07
N LYS A 48 -7.68 -8.35 15.32
CA LYS A 48 -7.42 -8.81 16.69
C LYS A 48 -6.50 -7.86 17.45
N LYS A 49 -5.44 -7.37 16.80
CA LYS A 49 -4.41 -6.54 17.45
C LYS A 49 -4.76 -5.06 17.49
N PHE A 50 -5.44 -4.54 16.47
CA PHE A 50 -5.65 -3.12 16.27
C PHE A 50 -7.12 -2.71 16.09
N GLY A 51 -8.03 -3.68 15.98
CA GLY A 51 -9.46 -3.42 15.82
C GLY A 51 -9.87 -2.92 14.43
N TYR A 52 -9.12 -3.27 13.36
CA TYR A 52 -9.40 -2.83 12.01
C TYR A 52 -9.41 -3.99 11.00
N ILE A 53 -10.35 -3.93 10.06
CA ILE A 53 -10.37 -4.75 8.84
C ILE A 53 -9.80 -3.89 7.72
N HIS A 54 -8.91 -4.46 6.91
CA HIS A 54 -8.37 -3.84 5.72
C HIS A 54 -9.04 -4.39 4.46
N THR A 55 -9.45 -3.49 3.58
CA THR A 55 -9.96 -3.81 2.25
C THR A 55 -9.13 -3.09 1.21
N ARG A 56 -8.71 -3.80 0.16
CA ARG A 56 -8.08 -3.22 -1.03
C ARG A 56 -8.94 -3.47 -2.25
N SER A 57 -9.23 -2.40 -2.97
CA SER A 57 -9.89 -2.42 -4.27
C SER A 57 -8.92 -1.96 -5.33
N ILE A 58 -8.86 -2.68 -6.45
CA ILE A 58 -8.06 -2.33 -7.62
C ILE A 58 -8.96 -2.40 -8.85
N LYS A 59 -8.91 -1.36 -9.70
CA LYS A 59 -9.55 -1.33 -11.00
C LYS A 59 -8.51 -1.05 -12.07
N ILE A 60 -8.46 -1.87 -13.09
CA ILE A 60 -7.56 -1.73 -14.24
C ILE A 60 -8.42 -1.35 -15.44
N SER A 61 -8.11 -0.21 -16.05
CA SER A 61 -8.82 0.23 -17.26
C SER A 61 -8.48 -0.68 -18.43
N LYS A 62 -9.49 -0.99 -19.27
CA LYS A 62 -9.33 -1.72 -20.53
C LYS A 62 -9.03 -0.79 -21.70
N LYS A 63 -9.24 0.52 -21.53
CA LYS A 63 -9.14 1.52 -22.59
C LYS A 63 -7.91 2.39 -22.47
N GLU A 64 -7.40 2.55 -21.25
CA GLU A 64 -6.29 3.42 -20.92
C GLU A 64 -5.25 2.65 -20.11
N ASP A 65 -3.99 3.01 -20.24
CA ASP A 65 -2.91 2.48 -19.41
C ASP A 65 -3.00 3.06 -17.98
N LYS A 66 -4.08 2.69 -17.26
CA LYS A 66 -4.40 3.27 -15.97
C LYS A 66 -4.93 2.25 -14.97
N ILE A 67 -4.46 2.39 -13.74
CA ILE A 67 -4.85 1.57 -12.59
C ILE A 67 -5.34 2.49 -11.48
N PHE A 68 -6.50 2.20 -10.93
CA PHE A 68 -7.06 2.87 -9.76
C PHE A 68 -7.01 1.94 -8.57
N GLY A 69 -6.56 2.44 -7.44
CA GLY A 69 -6.53 1.71 -6.19
C GLY A 69 -7.18 2.46 -5.04
N GLN A 70 -7.72 1.70 -4.12
CA GLN A 70 -8.26 2.21 -2.86
C GLN A 70 -7.90 1.24 -1.75
N ASP A 71 -7.33 1.76 -0.68
CA ASP A 71 -7.13 1.06 0.58
C ASP A 71 -8.10 1.63 1.62
N GLU A 72 -8.85 0.75 2.26
CA GLU A 72 -9.81 1.12 3.30
C GLU A 72 -9.48 0.37 4.60
N LEU A 73 -9.47 1.11 5.70
CA LEU A 73 -9.39 0.58 7.05
C LEU A 73 -10.72 0.86 7.75
N LYS A 74 -11.46 -0.18 8.07
CA LYS A 74 -12.75 -0.09 8.77
C LYS A 74 -12.58 -0.57 10.21
N LYS A 75 -12.95 0.29 11.16
CA LYS A 75 -12.90 -0.01 12.58
C LYS A 75 -13.94 -1.06 12.96
N THR A 76 -13.54 -2.04 13.74
CA THR A 76 -14.41 -3.08 14.29
C THR A 76 -14.48 -3.04 15.81
N LYS A 77 -13.43 -2.49 16.45
CA LYS A 77 -13.33 -2.38 17.92
C LYS A 77 -12.64 -1.09 18.31
N ASN A 78 -12.96 -0.59 19.50
CA ASN A 78 -12.24 0.54 20.06
C ASN A 78 -10.83 0.12 20.47
N TYR A 79 -9.88 0.98 20.15
CA TYR A 79 -8.47 0.85 20.53
C TYR A 79 -7.99 2.16 21.14
N SER A 80 -7.36 2.08 22.31
CA SER A 80 -7.03 3.27 23.12
C SER A 80 -5.74 3.98 22.69
N ASN A 81 -4.91 3.33 21.88
CA ASN A 81 -3.62 3.89 21.50
C ASN A 81 -3.67 4.58 20.13
N SER A 82 -2.80 5.56 19.96
CA SER A 82 -2.60 6.20 18.67
C SER A 82 -1.99 5.22 17.66
N LEU A 83 -2.66 5.00 16.55
CA LEU A 83 -2.23 4.11 15.48
C LEU A 83 -1.81 4.92 14.25
N ILE A 84 -0.87 4.36 13.48
CA ILE A 84 -0.43 4.88 12.18
C ILE A 84 -0.61 3.79 11.15
N TYR A 85 -1.13 4.15 9.99
CA TYR A 85 -1.15 3.25 8.82
C TYR A 85 -0.02 3.57 7.86
N PHE A 86 0.40 2.57 7.09
CA PHE A 86 1.34 2.68 5.99
C PHE A 86 0.83 1.87 4.80
N ILE A 87 0.78 2.50 3.64
CA ILE A 87 0.55 1.83 2.35
C ILE A 87 1.87 1.87 1.60
N ARG A 88 2.45 0.71 1.29
CA ARG A 88 3.74 0.59 0.62
C ARG A 88 3.59 0.06 -0.79
N PHE A 89 4.25 0.75 -1.70
CA PHE A 89 4.48 0.33 -3.07
C PHE A 89 5.95 -0.09 -3.18
N HIS A 90 6.19 -1.39 -3.26
CA HIS A 90 7.53 -1.93 -3.44
C HIS A 90 7.93 -1.78 -4.89
N ILE A 91 8.98 -1.03 -5.12
CA ILE A 91 9.50 -0.76 -6.46
C ILE A 91 10.41 -1.92 -6.86
N TYR A 92 10.34 -2.34 -8.13
CA TYR A 92 11.23 -3.38 -8.65
C TYR A 92 12.67 -2.83 -8.76
N PRO A 93 13.73 -3.61 -8.50
CA PRO A 93 15.10 -3.19 -8.73
C PRO A 93 15.29 -2.66 -10.16
N ASP A 94 16.24 -1.73 -10.35
CA ASP A 94 16.55 -1.06 -11.63
C ASP A 94 15.45 -0.10 -12.14
N THR A 95 14.42 0.14 -11.35
CA THR A 95 13.40 1.15 -11.63
C THR A 95 13.78 2.47 -10.93
N LYS A 96 13.83 3.56 -11.67
CA LYS A 96 14.11 4.90 -11.12
C LYS A 96 12.80 5.55 -10.66
N ILE A 97 12.82 6.14 -9.47
CA ILE A 97 11.67 6.89 -8.95
C ILE A 97 12.08 8.30 -8.56
N VAL A 98 11.21 9.26 -8.85
CA VAL A 98 11.41 10.67 -8.52
C VAL A 98 10.12 11.24 -7.95
N LYS A 99 10.19 11.81 -6.76
CA LYS A 99 9.09 12.54 -6.15
C LYS A 99 8.93 13.91 -6.83
N THR A 100 7.72 14.25 -7.23
CA THR A 100 7.43 15.57 -7.82
C THR A 100 7.54 16.68 -6.76
N LYS A 101 7.75 17.92 -7.21
CA LYS A 101 7.86 19.09 -6.31
C LYS A 101 6.60 19.30 -5.44
N ALA A 102 5.43 18.95 -5.97
CA ALA A 102 4.17 19.02 -5.23
C ALA A 102 4.02 17.96 -4.12
N GLY A 103 4.87 16.93 -4.11
CA GLY A 103 4.91 15.92 -3.06
C GLY A 103 3.88 14.79 -3.19
N ASN A 104 2.82 14.98 -3.95
CA ASN A 104 1.67 14.08 -4.09
C ASN A 104 1.74 13.12 -5.28
N SER A 105 2.88 13.08 -5.98
CA SER A 105 3.10 12.20 -7.13
C SER A 105 4.53 11.69 -7.18
N ILE A 106 4.68 10.47 -7.71
CA ILE A 106 5.96 9.81 -7.97
C ILE A 106 6.04 9.44 -9.44
N LEU A 107 7.04 9.95 -10.13
CA LEU A 107 7.40 9.48 -11.46
C LEU A 107 8.21 8.20 -11.34
N ILE A 108 7.79 7.18 -12.05
CA ILE A 108 8.41 5.84 -12.10
C ILE A 108 8.90 5.62 -13.52
N SER A 109 10.20 5.47 -13.69
CA SER A 109 10.83 5.24 -15.00
C SER A 109 11.35 3.82 -15.08
N LEU A 110 10.82 3.05 -16.01
CA LEU A 110 11.22 1.66 -16.25
C LEU A 110 12.47 1.58 -17.13
N SER A 111 13.18 0.47 -17.07
CA SER A 111 14.40 0.24 -17.87
C SER A 111 14.14 0.18 -19.38
N ASN A 112 12.90 -0.11 -19.80
CA ASN A 112 12.49 -0.10 -21.21
C ASN A 112 12.15 1.30 -21.75
N GLY A 113 12.30 2.36 -20.93
CA GLY A 113 12.01 3.74 -21.30
C GLY A 113 10.59 4.21 -21.00
N GLU A 114 9.69 3.33 -20.54
CA GLU A 114 8.34 3.73 -20.16
C GLU A 114 8.34 4.56 -18.87
N GLY A 115 7.49 5.58 -18.87
CA GLY A 115 7.22 6.43 -17.72
C GLY A 115 5.82 6.21 -17.16
N TRP A 116 5.73 6.03 -15.86
CA TRP A 116 4.48 5.88 -15.13
C TRP A 116 4.39 6.89 -14.00
N LEU A 117 3.20 7.36 -13.69
CA LEU A 117 2.98 8.34 -12.64
C LEU A 117 2.01 7.77 -11.58
N LEU A 118 2.53 7.55 -10.38
CA LEU A 118 1.73 7.21 -9.20
C LEU A 118 1.28 8.50 -8.52
N ARG A 119 -0.03 8.68 -8.33
CA ARG A 119 -0.63 9.87 -7.70
C ARG A 119 -1.49 9.52 -6.50
N ASN A 120 -1.51 10.44 -5.53
CA ASN A 120 -2.49 10.49 -4.45
C ASN A 120 -2.95 11.94 -4.26
N LYS A 121 -4.27 12.17 -4.13
CA LYS A 121 -4.83 13.54 -4.05
C LYS A 121 -4.80 14.13 -2.65
N THR A 122 -4.64 13.33 -1.62
CA THR A 122 -4.88 13.74 -0.22
C THR A 122 -3.66 13.64 0.68
N LYS A 123 -2.62 12.92 0.27
CA LYS A 123 -1.43 12.66 1.08
C LYS A 123 -0.16 12.76 0.23
N ASP A 124 0.89 13.20 0.85
CA ASP A 124 2.22 13.18 0.25
C ASP A 124 2.81 11.77 0.27
N PHE A 125 3.68 11.54 -0.70
CA PHE A 125 4.48 10.32 -0.73
C PHE A 125 5.80 10.53 0.01
N GLU A 126 6.28 9.46 0.61
CA GLU A 126 7.63 9.32 1.13
C GLU A 126 8.36 8.21 0.38
N ILE A 127 9.67 8.34 0.23
CA ILE A 127 10.53 7.30 -0.35
C ILE A 127 11.42 6.77 0.78
N GLU A 128 11.37 5.45 1.01
CA GLU A 128 12.21 4.77 1.98
C GLU A 128 13.14 3.77 1.30
N LYS A 129 14.33 3.58 1.88
CA LYS A 129 15.21 2.47 1.51
C LYS A 129 14.55 1.14 1.87
N SER A 130 14.61 0.20 0.97
CA SER A 130 14.02 -1.13 1.08
C SER A 130 14.97 -2.20 0.55
N ILE A 131 14.55 -3.45 0.64
CA ILE A 131 15.26 -4.59 0.10
C ILE A 131 14.32 -5.43 -0.76
N PHE A 132 14.85 -5.98 -1.84
CA PHE A 132 14.16 -6.92 -2.71
C PHE A 132 14.71 -8.33 -2.49
N LEU A 133 13.83 -9.27 -2.17
CA LEU A 133 14.13 -10.66 -1.84
C LEU A 133 13.66 -11.65 -2.93
N GLY A 134 13.25 -11.15 -4.10
CA GLY A 134 12.68 -11.97 -5.16
C GLY A 134 13.68 -12.85 -5.92
N ASN A 135 14.97 -12.59 -5.80
CA ASN A 135 16.01 -13.42 -6.39
C ASN A 135 16.55 -14.41 -5.36
N LYS A 136 16.56 -15.71 -5.70
CA LYS A 136 17.16 -16.74 -4.86
C LYS A 136 18.59 -16.35 -4.47
N ASN A 137 18.86 -16.30 -3.16
CA ASN A 137 20.17 -16.04 -2.56
C ASN A 137 20.78 -14.64 -2.77
N LYS A 138 20.00 -13.64 -3.19
CA LYS A 138 20.48 -12.26 -3.32
C LYS A 138 19.54 -11.30 -2.62
N ILE A 139 20.10 -10.47 -1.75
CA ILE A 139 19.45 -9.29 -1.18
C ILE A 139 19.86 -8.11 -2.07
N ILE A 140 18.89 -7.46 -2.71
CA ILE A 140 19.14 -6.30 -3.57
C ILE A 140 18.58 -5.07 -2.84
N ASN A 141 19.42 -4.03 -2.73
CA ASN A 141 18.96 -2.74 -2.21
C ASN A 141 17.93 -2.15 -3.18
N ASN A 142 16.87 -1.62 -2.63
CA ASN A 142 15.74 -1.12 -3.38
C ASN A 142 15.10 0.07 -2.65
N GLU A 143 14.02 0.59 -3.21
CA GLU A 143 13.20 1.65 -2.64
C GLU A 143 11.74 1.22 -2.55
N SER A 144 11.03 1.82 -1.61
CA SER A 144 9.58 1.72 -1.49
C SER A 144 8.96 3.10 -1.41
N VAL A 145 7.88 3.30 -2.11
CA VAL A 145 7.06 4.50 -2.01
C VAL A 145 5.98 4.27 -0.95
N ILE A 146 5.79 5.25 -0.08
CA ILE A 146 4.92 5.13 1.09
C ILE A 146 3.90 6.25 1.14
N ILE A 147 2.68 5.91 1.49
CA ILE A 147 1.65 6.82 1.99
C ILE A 147 1.42 6.47 3.46
N SER A 148 1.50 7.45 4.35
CA SER A 148 1.30 7.26 5.78
C SER A 148 0.29 8.22 6.36
N GLY A 149 -0.27 7.89 7.51
CA GLY A 149 -1.18 8.77 8.24
C GLY A 149 -1.63 8.21 9.58
N ASN A 150 -2.15 9.11 10.43
CA ASN A 150 -2.74 8.71 11.70
C ASN A 150 -4.13 8.09 11.47
N ILE A 151 -4.46 7.12 12.29
CA ILE A 151 -5.78 6.51 12.33
C ILE A 151 -6.60 7.24 13.39
N SER A 152 -7.53 8.08 12.95
CA SER A 152 -8.40 8.91 13.82
C SER A 152 -9.89 8.68 13.60
N GLU A 153 -10.27 8.01 12.51
CA GLU A 153 -11.64 7.87 12.07
C GLU A 153 -12.10 6.40 12.12
N GLU A 154 -13.42 6.19 12.07
CA GLU A 154 -14.00 4.85 12.00
C GLU A 154 -13.71 4.16 10.66
N ILE A 155 -13.67 4.95 9.59
CA ILE A 155 -13.34 4.50 8.23
C ILE A 155 -12.31 5.44 7.65
N ILE A 156 -11.16 4.90 7.28
CA ILE A 156 -10.12 5.61 6.55
C ILE A 156 -10.05 5.05 5.14
N SER A 157 -10.15 5.92 4.15
CA SER A 157 -10.12 5.54 2.74
C SER A 157 -9.06 6.36 2.01
N ILE A 158 -8.07 5.67 1.45
CA ILE A 158 -6.95 6.25 0.71
C ILE A 158 -7.04 5.79 -0.73
N LYS A 159 -7.24 6.74 -1.64
CA LYS A 159 -7.30 6.49 -3.09
C LYS A 159 -5.99 6.88 -3.74
N TRP A 160 -5.55 6.05 -4.67
CA TRP A 160 -4.36 6.29 -5.47
C TRP A 160 -4.59 5.82 -6.91
N GLU A 161 -3.81 6.35 -7.83
CA GLU A 161 -3.86 5.96 -9.24
C GLU A 161 -2.45 5.86 -9.82
N ILE A 162 -2.29 4.96 -10.77
CA ILE A 162 -1.08 4.81 -11.57
C ILE A 162 -1.49 4.95 -13.02
N GLU A 163 -0.82 5.84 -13.76
CA GLU A 163 -1.07 6.02 -15.19
C GLU A 163 0.25 6.09 -15.97
N ARG A 164 0.24 5.58 -17.20
CA ARG A 164 1.36 5.72 -18.11
C ARG A 164 1.40 7.14 -18.65
N VAL A 165 2.59 7.73 -18.73
CA VAL A 165 2.81 9.12 -19.20
C VAL A 165 3.78 9.22 -20.37
N SER A 166 4.53 8.15 -20.66
CA SER A 166 5.41 8.05 -21.84
C SER A 166 5.69 6.59 -22.19
#